data_c32ad3d7489226d5d6279eeb8420f2e6
#
_entry.id   c32ad3d7489226d5d6279eeb8420f2e6
#
_cell.length_a   1.000
_cell.length_b   1.000
_cell.length_c   1.000
_cell.angle_alpha   90.00
_cell.angle_beta   90.00
_cell.angle_gamma   90.00
#
_symmetry.space_group_name_H-M   'P 1'
#
loop_
_entity.id
_entity.type
_entity.pdbx_description
1 polymer ?
#
loop_
_entity_poly.entity_id
_entity_poly.type
_entity_poly.pdbx_seq_one_letter_code
_entity_poly.pdbx_strand_id
1 'polypeptide(L)'
;AMKRPITRIFLPLVLCNTLLAQLTDPPVSPLIPQPTLYDSVVKIEVATQVPDYRTPWNSGRFSGGTGTGFIIGPNQILTNAHVVSDNRRLLVTRRGSSRKHVARVRHIAHDCDLALIELQDFKPFEGLPYLDIGGMPTLESRVSAIGYPVGGERLSVTQGVVSRIDFSSYSHSRADSHLVIQIDAAINPGNSGGPVVQDGKVVGVAFQGNTQADNVGYIIPTPVVKRFLKDISDGSYDQYMDLGISPFPLFNPAMRKAYQLPADGKGVLVANVVPGGPADGVLERGDVLLSIDN
;
A
#
# COMPACT_ATOMS: atom_id res chain seq x y z
N ALA A 1 17.64 74.16 -71.78
CA ALA A 1 17.26 73.56 -70.49
C ALA A 1 15.70 73.44 -70.51
N MET A 2 15.27 72.19 -70.72
CA MET A 2 13.83 71.85 -70.76
C MET A 2 13.41 71.41 -69.38
N LYS A 3 12.48 72.13 -68.76
CA LYS A 3 11.83 71.69 -67.48
C LYS A 3 10.61 70.78 -67.87
N ARG A 4 10.62 69.56 -67.28
CA ARG A 4 9.50 68.61 -67.36
C ARG A 4 8.46 68.92 -66.26
N PRO A 5 7.17 68.82 -66.48
CA PRO A 5 6.15 69.06 -65.46
C PRO A 5 6.00 67.85 -64.55
N ILE A 6 5.84 68.13 -63.23
CA ILE A 6 5.56 67.14 -62.21
C ILE A 6 4.03 66.93 -62.14
N THR A 7 3.56 65.76 -62.55
CA THR A 7 2.12 65.39 -62.42
C THR A 7 1.96 64.85 -60.92
N ARG A 8 1.14 65.60 -60.16
CA ARG A 8 0.72 65.12 -58.81
C ARG A 8 -0.49 64.20 -59.00
N ILE A 9 -0.27 62.94 -58.63
CA ILE A 9 -1.32 61.94 -58.50
C ILE A 9 -1.91 62.09 -57.10
N PHE A 10 -3.20 62.48 -57.03
CA PHE A 10 -3.98 62.42 -55.80
C PHE A 10 -4.50 60.99 -55.63
N LEU A 11 -4.02 60.30 -54.56
CA LEU A 11 -4.54 59.01 -54.15
C LEU A 11 -5.62 59.25 -53.09
N PRO A 12 -6.85 58.75 -53.23
CA PRO A 12 -7.86 58.91 -52.20
C PRO A 12 -7.54 58.02 -51.02
N LEU A 13 -7.48 58.65 -49.85
CA LEU A 13 -7.31 57.95 -48.58
C LEU A 13 -8.66 57.26 -48.24
N VAL A 14 -8.73 55.95 -48.48
CA VAL A 14 -9.84 55.15 -48.01
C VAL A 14 -9.62 54.91 -46.54
N LEU A 15 -10.39 55.57 -45.68
CA LEU A 15 -10.41 55.22 -44.22
C LEU A 15 -11.11 53.89 -44.10
N CYS A 16 -10.28 52.86 -43.95
CA CYS A 16 -10.74 51.55 -43.50
C CYS A 16 -10.88 51.59 -41.94
N ASN A 17 -12.11 51.81 -41.48
CA ASN A 17 -12.48 51.63 -40.09
C ASN A 17 -12.39 50.12 -39.75
N THR A 18 -11.21 49.65 -39.36
CA THR A 18 -11.06 48.34 -38.71
C THR A 18 -11.68 48.43 -37.35
N LEU A 19 -12.87 47.86 -37.22
CA LEU A 19 -13.50 47.54 -35.95
C LEU A 19 -12.58 46.52 -35.26
N LEU A 20 -11.67 46.96 -34.37
CA LEU A 20 -11.00 46.09 -33.45
C LEU A 20 -12.05 45.54 -32.49
N ALA A 21 -12.66 44.41 -32.84
CA ALA A 21 -13.33 43.57 -31.86
C ALA A 21 -12.27 43.14 -30.84
N GLN A 22 -12.29 43.76 -29.67
CA GLN A 22 -11.54 43.23 -28.51
C GLN A 22 -12.09 41.85 -28.21
N LEU A 23 -11.41 40.82 -28.70
CA LEU A 23 -11.53 39.46 -28.20
C LEU A 23 -11.02 39.50 -26.75
N THR A 24 -11.88 39.84 -25.80
CA THR A 24 -11.65 39.55 -24.41
C THR A 24 -11.73 38.04 -24.29
N ASP A 25 -10.59 37.39 -24.16
CA ASP A 25 -10.57 36.00 -23.76
C ASP A 25 -11.48 35.85 -22.51
N PRO A 26 -12.37 34.86 -22.51
CA PRO A 26 -13.19 34.61 -21.33
C PRO A 26 -12.24 34.41 -20.15
N PRO A 27 -12.56 34.93 -18.94
CA PRO A 27 -11.70 34.75 -17.78
C PRO A 27 -11.43 33.26 -17.61
N VAL A 28 -10.18 32.88 -17.79
CA VAL A 28 -9.73 31.51 -17.48
C VAL A 28 -9.96 31.34 -15.99
N SER A 29 -11.07 30.72 -15.63
CA SER A 29 -11.31 30.28 -14.25
C SER A 29 -10.10 29.47 -13.84
N PRO A 30 -9.45 29.77 -12.71
CA PRO A 30 -8.33 28.96 -12.27
C PRO A 30 -8.84 27.54 -12.17
N LEU A 31 -8.33 26.64 -13.04
CA LEU A 31 -8.60 25.21 -12.97
C LEU A 31 -8.06 24.76 -11.64
N ILE A 32 -8.92 24.67 -10.62
CA ILE A 32 -8.59 23.98 -9.38
C ILE A 32 -8.32 22.54 -9.81
N PRO A 33 -7.09 22.03 -9.72
CA PRO A 33 -6.79 20.67 -10.13
C PRO A 33 -7.71 19.72 -9.38
N GLN A 34 -8.47 18.90 -10.11
CA GLN A 34 -9.31 17.89 -9.48
C GLN A 34 -8.41 16.93 -8.69
N PRO A 35 -8.82 16.53 -7.47
CA PRO A 35 -8.06 15.57 -6.68
C PRO A 35 -7.84 14.27 -7.47
N THR A 36 -6.62 13.78 -7.44
CA THR A 36 -6.22 12.52 -8.08
C THR A 36 -6.05 11.45 -7.02
N LEU A 37 -5.95 10.18 -7.43
CA LEU A 37 -5.65 9.07 -6.50
C LEU A 37 -4.37 9.31 -5.68
N TYR A 38 -3.42 10.10 -6.21
CA TYR A 38 -2.18 10.44 -5.52
C TYR A 38 -2.39 11.35 -4.30
N ASP A 39 -3.49 12.10 -4.24
CA ASP A 39 -3.81 12.99 -3.13
C ASP A 39 -4.31 12.21 -1.90
N SER A 40 -4.71 10.94 -2.12
CA SER A 40 -5.06 10.00 -1.05
C SER A 40 -3.85 9.34 -0.41
N VAL A 41 -2.64 9.47 -1.02
CA VAL A 41 -1.41 8.90 -0.48
C VAL A 41 -0.73 9.92 0.41
N VAL A 42 -0.41 9.53 1.64
CA VAL A 42 0.11 10.41 2.69
C VAL A 42 1.48 9.95 3.17
N LYS A 43 2.32 10.91 3.54
CA LYS A 43 3.59 10.66 4.22
C LYS A 43 3.32 10.47 5.71
N ILE A 44 3.91 9.45 6.29
CA ILE A 44 3.88 9.16 7.73
C ILE A 44 5.27 9.40 8.30
N GLU A 45 5.35 10.19 9.37
CA GLU A 45 6.58 10.39 10.15
C GLU A 45 6.31 9.88 11.57
N VAL A 46 7.18 9.05 12.08
CA VAL A 46 7.03 8.41 13.38
C VAL A 46 8.25 8.67 14.25
N ALA A 47 8.03 9.03 15.50
CA ALA A 47 9.02 8.92 16.57
C ALA A 47 8.69 7.69 17.40
N THR A 48 9.66 6.78 17.51
CA THR A 48 9.50 5.50 18.20
C THR A 48 10.36 5.43 19.45
N GLN A 49 9.92 4.66 20.42
CA GLN A 49 10.69 4.32 21.61
C GLN A 49 10.52 2.85 21.90
N VAL A 50 11.52 2.06 21.53
CA VAL A 50 11.50 0.61 21.73
C VAL A 50 11.82 0.32 23.20
N PRO A 51 10.94 -0.40 23.95
CA PRO A 51 11.20 -0.79 25.33
C PRO A 51 12.40 -1.73 25.44
N ASP A 52 13.20 -1.58 26.49
CA ASP A 52 14.21 -2.56 26.86
C ASP A 52 13.69 -3.46 28.00
N TYR A 53 13.22 -4.64 27.67
CA TYR A 53 12.66 -5.59 28.64
C TYR A 53 13.72 -6.21 29.56
N ARG A 54 15.02 -6.07 29.25
CA ARG A 54 16.12 -6.53 30.12
C ARG A 54 16.41 -5.51 31.21
N THR A 55 16.20 -4.23 30.92
CA THR A 55 16.39 -3.11 31.86
C THR A 55 15.17 -2.19 31.82
N PRO A 56 13.98 -2.64 32.30
CA PRO A 56 12.71 -1.95 32.11
C PRO A 56 12.63 -0.57 32.78
N TRP A 57 13.56 -0.26 33.69
CA TRP A 57 13.72 1.07 34.27
C TRP A 57 14.45 2.07 33.36
N ASN A 58 15.05 1.62 32.28
CA ASN A 58 15.63 2.50 31.25
C ASN A 58 14.54 2.95 30.29
N SER A 59 14.66 4.18 29.81
CA SER A 59 13.66 4.78 28.89
C SER A 59 13.61 4.13 27.51
N GLY A 60 14.45 3.13 27.23
CA GLY A 60 14.55 2.52 25.92
C GLY A 60 15.23 3.43 24.86
N ARG A 61 15.34 2.91 23.64
CA ARG A 61 15.99 3.64 22.54
C ARG A 61 14.96 4.47 21.76
N PHE A 62 15.24 5.75 21.62
CA PHE A 62 14.49 6.63 20.73
C PHE A 62 15.04 6.55 19.31
N SER A 63 14.14 6.51 18.34
CA SER A 63 14.47 6.61 16.92
C SER A 63 13.32 7.28 16.15
N GLY A 64 13.54 7.56 14.89
CA GLY A 64 12.52 8.08 14.00
C GLY A 64 12.49 7.32 12.68
N GLY A 65 11.35 7.33 12.05
CA GLY A 65 11.13 6.68 10.77
C GLY A 65 10.18 7.46 9.88
N THR A 66 10.18 7.10 8.62
CA THR A 66 9.24 7.60 7.62
C THR A 66 8.62 6.40 6.91
N GLY A 67 7.33 6.48 6.66
CA GLY A 67 6.58 5.52 5.87
C GLY A 67 5.52 6.20 5.04
N THR A 68 4.72 5.39 4.41
CA THR A 68 3.60 5.82 3.58
C THR A 68 2.31 5.23 4.13
N GLY A 69 1.21 5.91 3.91
CA GLY A 69 -0.14 5.40 4.12
C GLY A 69 -1.07 5.90 3.04
N PHE A 70 -2.28 5.41 3.02
CA PHE A 70 -3.29 5.87 2.06
C PHE A 70 -4.71 5.82 2.64
N ILE A 71 -5.54 6.75 2.21
CA ILE A 71 -6.90 6.94 2.71
C ILE A 71 -7.82 5.94 2.03
N ILE A 72 -8.54 5.14 2.83
CA ILE A 72 -9.50 4.12 2.36
C ILE A 72 -10.94 4.43 2.76
N GLY A 73 -11.15 5.45 3.59
CA GLY A 73 -12.46 5.86 4.08
C GLY A 73 -12.37 7.08 4.98
N PRO A 74 -13.52 7.56 5.53
CA PRO A 74 -13.55 8.71 6.42
C PRO A 74 -12.67 8.49 7.64
N ASN A 75 -11.59 9.28 7.77
CA ASN A 75 -10.59 9.17 8.83
C ASN A 75 -9.99 7.76 9.00
N GLN A 76 -9.83 7.05 7.89
CA GLN A 76 -9.23 5.71 7.84
C GLN A 76 -8.03 5.72 6.90
N ILE A 77 -6.84 5.63 7.46
CA ILE A 77 -5.58 5.57 6.71
C ILE A 77 -4.94 4.21 6.95
N LEU A 78 -4.78 3.43 5.89
CA LEU A 78 -4.12 2.12 5.94
C LEU A 78 -2.60 2.30 5.76
N THR A 79 -1.82 1.53 6.52
CA THR A 79 -0.36 1.48 6.46
C THR A 79 0.15 0.13 6.99
N ASN A 80 1.47 -0.04 7.11
CA ASN A 80 2.04 -1.22 7.76
C ASN A 80 2.14 -1.08 9.29
N ALA A 81 2.08 -2.22 9.99
CA ALA A 81 2.30 -2.28 11.42
C ALA A 81 3.73 -1.84 11.79
N HIS A 82 4.75 -2.31 11.07
CA HIS A 82 6.15 -1.94 11.34
C HIS A 82 6.43 -0.44 11.19
N VAL A 83 5.64 0.29 10.38
CA VAL A 83 5.77 1.75 10.23
C VAL A 83 5.34 2.47 11.51
N VAL A 84 4.32 1.96 12.22
CA VAL A 84 3.70 2.64 13.35
C VAL A 84 3.91 1.94 14.70
N SER A 85 4.65 0.84 14.74
CA SER A 85 4.97 0.12 15.98
C SER A 85 5.78 0.99 16.94
N ASP A 86 5.60 0.77 18.24
CA ASP A 86 6.31 1.47 19.32
C ASP A 86 6.31 2.99 19.21
N ASN A 87 5.29 3.55 18.55
CA ASN A 87 5.21 4.99 18.32
C ASN A 87 4.93 5.76 19.61
N ARG A 88 5.62 6.90 19.77
CA ARG A 88 5.37 7.93 20.78
C ARG A 88 4.73 9.16 20.14
N ARG A 89 5.00 9.37 18.87
CA ARG A 89 4.43 10.45 18.07
C ARG A 89 4.24 9.99 16.64
N LEU A 90 3.06 10.18 16.10
CA LEU A 90 2.70 9.83 14.74
C LEU A 90 2.18 11.08 14.04
N LEU A 91 2.78 11.44 12.93
CA LEU A 91 2.45 12.62 12.15
C LEU A 91 2.17 12.22 10.71
N VAL A 92 1.13 12.81 10.14
CA VAL A 92 0.71 12.59 8.76
C VAL A 92 0.78 13.89 7.99
N THR A 93 1.36 13.85 6.81
CA THR A 93 1.47 14.98 5.89
C THR A 93 0.83 14.60 4.56
N ARG A 94 -0.08 15.44 4.05
CA ARG A 94 -0.71 15.22 2.74
C ARG A 94 0.16 15.78 1.62
N ARG A 95 -0.02 15.27 0.43
CA ARG A 95 0.64 15.75 -0.80
C ARG A 95 0.45 17.26 -0.97
N GLY A 96 1.53 17.96 -1.34
CA GLY A 96 1.50 19.41 -1.59
C GLY A 96 1.35 20.29 -0.36
N SER A 97 1.43 19.74 0.85
CA SER A 97 1.38 20.48 2.11
C SER A 97 2.64 20.21 2.93
N SER A 98 3.09 21.20 3.68
CA SER A 98 4.13 21.05 4.72
C SER A 98 3.54 20.88 6.12
N ARG A 99 2.23 21.04 6.26
CA ARG A 99 1.54 20.94 7.55
C ARG A 99 1.47 19.49 8.00
N LYS A 100 1.92 19.23 9.22
CA LYS A 100 1.89 17.93 9.87
C LYS A 100 0.65 17.82 10.76
N HIS A 101 -0.06 16.71 10.65
CA HIS A 101 -1.27 16.42 11.40
C HIS A 101 -1.02 15.25 12.34
N VAL A 102 -1.42 15.39 13.60
CA VAL A 102 -1.25 14.34 14.61
C VAL A 102 -2.22 13.20 14.30
N ALA A 103 -1.69 11.99 14.35
CA ALA A 103 -2.46 10.76 14.17
C ALA A 103 -2.27 9.82 15.35
N ARG A 104 -3.12 8.80 15.42
CA ARG A 104 -3.01 7.69 16.37
C ARG A 104 -3.31 6.37 15.67
N VAL A 105 -2.74 5.31 16.20
CA VAL A 105 -3.06 3.96 15.77
C VAL A 105 -4.44 3.60 16.31
N ARG A 106 -5.32 3.14 15.42
CA ARG A 106 -6.65 2.65 15.79
C ARG A 106 -6.63 1.13 15.95
N HIS A 107 -6.08 0.43 14.95
CA HIS A 107 -5.88 -1.02 14.98
C HIS A 107 -4.49 -1.35 14.43
N ILE A 108 -3.86 -2.37 14.98
CA ILE A 108 -2.56 -2.87 14.54
C ILE A 108 -2.55 -4.39 14.55
N ALA A 109 -2.08 -4.97 13.45
CA ALA A 109 -1.96 -6.39 13.22
C ALA A 109 -0.50 -6.73 12.92
N HIS A 110 0.23 -7.15 13.95
CA HIS A 110 1.67 -7.46 13.83
C HIS A 110 1.94 -8.73 13.03
N ASP A 111 1.03 -9.69 13.07
CA ASP A 111 1.11 -10.96 12.35
C ASP A 111 1.06 -10.77 10.83
N CYS A 112 0.15 -9.93 10.32
CA CYS A 112 0.03 -9.63 8.90
C CYS A 112 0.58 -8.26 8.47
N ASP A 113 1.32 -7.59 9.38
CA ASP A 113 2.00 -6.30 9.15
C ASP A 113 1.11 -5.20 8.57
N LEU A 114 -0.12 -5.06 9.08
CA LEU A 114 -1.06 -4.01 8.71
C LEU A 114 -1.46 -3.17 9.91
N ALA A 115 -1.75 -1.90 9.68
CA ALA A 115 -2.29 -0.99 10.68
C ALA A 115 -3.28 -0.01 10.06
N LEU A 116 -4.32 0.31 10.83
CA LEU A 116 -5.25 1.39 10.55
C LEU A 116 -4.96 2.55 11.50
N ILE A 117 -4.71 3.72 10.95
CA ILE A 117 -4.48 4.94 11.73
C ILE A 117 -5.57 5.96 11.44
N GLU A 118 -5.79 6.86 12.40
CA GLU A 118 -6.74 7.95 12.27
C GLU A 118 -6.10 9.28 12.71
N LEU A 119 -6.54 10.37 12.12
CA LEU A 119 -6.11 11.72 12.46
C LEU A 119 -6.92 12.26 13.66
N GLN A 120 -6.31 13.06 14.51
CA GLN A 120 -7.03 13.81 15.55
C GLN A 120 -7.99 14.83 14.94
N ASP A 121 -7.63 15.43 13.80
CA ASP A 121 -8.46 16.34 13.01
C ASP A 121 -8.41 15.92 11.55
N PHE A 122 -9.48 15.33 11.05
CA PHE A 122 -9.60 14.87 9.66
C PHE A 122 -10.05 15.98 8.70
N LYS A 123 -10.58 17.07 9.18
CA LYS A 123 -11.13 18.18 8.36
C LYS A 123 -10.22 18.62 7.20
N PRO A 124 -8.88 18.73 7.38
CA PRO A 124 -7.98 19.08 6.27
C PRO A 124 -7.88 18.05 5.14
N PHE A 125 -8.42 16.85 5.34
CA PHE A 125 -8.40 15.72 4.39
C PHE A 125 -9.79 15.43 3.80
N GLU A 126 -10.81 16.16 4.22
CA GLU A 126 -12.15 16.07 3.63
C GLU A 126 -12.13 16.42 2.15
N GLY A 127 -12.90 15.69 1.35
CA GLY A 127 -12.98 15.87 -0.10
C GLY A 127 -11.84 15.21 -0.89
N LEU A 128 -10.85 14.59 -0.22
CA LEU A 128 -9.88 13.73 -0.90
C LEU A 128 -10.55 12.40 -1.30
N PRO A 129 -10.17 11.81 -2.45
CA PRO A 129 -10.70 10.53 -2.86
C PRO A 129 -10.27 9.43 -1.89
N TYR A 130 -11.08 8.38 -1.76
CA TYR A 130 -10.69 7.15 -1.06
C TYR A 130 -10.22 6.13 -2.08
N LEU A 131 -9.18 5.36 -1.75
CA LEU A 131 -8.69 4.32 -2.62
C LEU A 131 -9.47 3.02 -2.39
N ASP A 132 -10.08 2.51 -3.44
CA ASP A 132 -10.79 1.22 -3.41
C ASP A 132 -9.82 0.05 -3.34
N ILE A 133 -10.13 -0.92 -2.47
CA ILE A 133 -9.40 -2.18 -2.41
C ILE A 133 -9.90 -3.10 -3.53
N GLY A 134 -9.04 -3.35 -4.50
CA GLY A 134 -9.34 -4.15 -5.69
C GLY A 134 -9.32 -5.66 -5.46
N GLY A 135 -9.13 -6.38 -6.55
CA GLY A 135 -8.91 -7.83 -6.57
C GLY A 135 -7.44 -8.20 -6.42
N MET A 136 -7.17 -9.49 -6.51
CA MET A 136 -5.83 -10.01 -6.60
C MET A 136 -5.30 -9.84 -8.03
N PRO A 137 -4.09 -9.29 -8.23
CA PRO A 137 -3.53 -9.16 -9.57
C PRO A 137 -3.08 -10.54 -10.09
N THR A 138 -3.00 -10.68 -11.41
CA THR A 138 -2.46 -11.88 -12.05
C THR A 138 -0.94 -11.75 -12.28
N LEU A 139 -0.28 -12.88 -12.48
CA LEU A 139 1.12 -12.90 -12.92
C LEU A 139 1.28 -12.06 -14.20
N GLU A 140 2.45 -11.44 -14.35
CA GLU A 140 2.83 -10.57 -15.48
C GLU A 140 2.02 -9.28 -15.61
N SER A 141 0.99 -9.06 -14.76
CA SER A 141 0.23 -7.82 -14.81
C SER A 141 1.05 -6.64 -14.28
N ARG A 142 0.86 -5.46 -14.89
CA ARG A 142 1.56 -4.22 -14.50
C ARG A 142 0.93 -3.62 -13.26
N VAL A 143 1.79 -3.15 -12.38
CA VAL A 143 1.40 -2.49 -11.11
C VAL A 143 2.25 -1.25 -10.88
N SER A 144 1.74 -0.30 -10.10
CA SER A 144 2.45 0.92 -9.69
C SER A 144 2.49 1.00 -8.16
N ALA A 145 3.68 1.00 -7.59
CA ALA A 145 3.89 1.26 -6.16
C ALA A 145 4.06 2.76 -5.92
N ILE A 146 3.33 3.30 -4.97
CA ILE A 146 3.23 4.75 -4.72
C ILE A 146 3.61 5.01 -3.26
N GLY A 147 4.56 5.94 -3.03
CA GLY A 147 4.98 6.22 -1.67
C GLY A 147 5.95 7.40 -1.53
N TYR A 148 6.47 7.57 -0.32
CA TYR A 148 7.40 8.62 0.06
C TYR A 148 8.73 7.99 0.50
N PRO A 149 9.66 7.67 -0.44
CA PRO A 149 10.94 7.06 -0.10
C PRO A 149 11.77 7.98 0.80
N VAL A 150 12.56 7.36 1.68
CA VAL A 150 13.50 8.08 2.55
C VAL A 150 14.44 8.95 1.72
N GLY A 151 14.65 10.19 2.17
CA GLY A 151 15.47 11.20 1.46
C GLY A 151 14.69 12.05 0.46
N GLY A 152 13.37 11.79 0.26
CA GLY A 152 12.48 12.58 -0.58
C GLY A 152 11.31 13.21 0.17
N GLU A 153 10.98 14.47 -0.15
CA GLU A 153 9.76 15.13 0.34
C GLU A 153 8.58 14.95 -0.62
N ARG A 154 8.84 14.44 -1.81
CA ARG A 154 7.84 14.29 -2.87
C ARG A 154 7.41 12.84 -3.04
N LEU A 155 6.16 12.67 -3.44
CA LEU A 155 5.61 11.38 -3.82
C LEU A 155 6.43 10.76 -4.95
N SER A 156 6.74 9.49 -4.83
CA SER A 156 7.38 8.66 -5.86
C SER A 156 6.39 7.61 -6.37
N VAL A 157 6.48 7.32 -7.66
CA VAL A 157 5.73 6.24 -8.32
C VAL A 157 6.74 5.36 -9.04
N THR A 158 6.81 4.09 -8.66
CA THR A 158 7.62 3.08 -9.35
C THR A 158 6.70 2.06 -10.01
N GLN A 159 7.02 1.66 -11.22
CA GLN A 159 6.23 0.69 -11.98
C GLN A 159 6.99 -0.62 -12.11
N GLY A 160 6.26 -1.70 -12.14
CA GLY A 160 6.77 -3.04 -12.37
C GLY A 160 5.66 -4.02 -12.71
N VAL A 161 6.01 -5.31 -12.70
CA VAL A 161 5.09 -6.41 -12.95
C VAL A 161 5.01 -7.37 -11.77
N VAL A 162 3.90 -8.09 -11.68
CA VAL A 162 3.74 -9.20 -10.74
C VAL A 162 4.59 -10.38 -11.19
N SER A 163 5.64 -10.68 -10.44
CA SER A 163 6.62 -11.71 -10.78
C SER A 163 6.29 -13.07 -10.16
N ARG A 164 5.71 -13.08 -8.95
CA ARG A 164 5.40 -14.32 -8.22
C ARG A 164 4.31 -14.08 -7.17
N ILE A 165 3.47 -15.09 -6.98
CA ILE A 165 2.50 -15.15 -5.89
C ILE A 165 2.87 -16.38 -5.06
N ASP A 166 3.11 -16.20 -3.76
CA ASP A 166 3.67 -17.22 -2.90
C ASP A 166 3.13 -17.10 -1.46
N PHE A 167 3.49 -18.04 -0.61
CA PHE A 167 3.23 -18.03 0.82
C PHE A 167 4.56 -17.97 1.54
N SER A 168 4.81 -16.92 2.31
CA SER A 168 6.12 -16.66 2.92
C SER A 168 5.99 -15.99 4.29
N SER A 169 7.03 -16.17 5.11
CA SER A 169 7.13 -15.51 6.40
C SER A 169 7.26 -13.99 6.24
N TYR A 170 6.49 -13.25 7.03
CA TYR A 170 6.56 -11.79 7.05
C TYR A 170 7.70 -11.33 7.94
N SER A 171 8.50 -10.40 7.41
CA SER A 171 9.72 -9.93 8.08
C SER A 171 9.47 -9.19 9.40
N HIS A 172 8.28 -8.64 9.57
CA HIS A 172 7.91 -7.88 10.78
C HIS A 172 7.74 -8.80 12.00
N SER A 173 6.84 -9.78 11.91
CA SER A 173 6.61 -10.74 13.01
C SER A 173 7.71 -11.80 13.09
N ARG A 174 8.28 -12.20 11.95
CA ARG A 174 9.23 -13.33 11.78
C ARG A 174 8.69 -14.66 12.29
N ALA A 175 7.43 -14.74 12.61
CA ALA A 175 6.74 -15.91 13.11
C ALA A 175 5.64 -16.34 12.14
N ASP A 176 4.89 -15.37 11.62
CA ASP A 176 3.72 -15.62 10.81
C ASP A 176 4.05 -15.66 9.33
N SER A 177 3.37 -16.55 8.62
CA SER A 177 3.47 -16.67 7.16
C SER A 177 2.13 -16.42 6.53
N HIS A 178 2.11 -15.59 5.51
CA HIS A 178 0.91 -15.23 4.77
C HIS A 178 1.17 -15.20 3.27
N LEU A 179 0.08 -15.06 2.52
CA LEU A 179 0.15 -14.82 1.10
C LEU A 179 0.95 -13.53 0.82
N VAL A 180 1.86 -13.59 -0.14
CA VAL A 180 2.73 -12.48 -0.55
C VAL A 180 2.81 -12.43 -2.07
N ILE A 181 2.92 -11.23 -2.61
CA ILE A 181 3.17 -11.03 -4.04
C ILE A 181 4.54 -10.37 -4.19
N GLN A 182 5.38 -10.97 -5.02
CA GLN A 182 6.63 -10.38 -5.47
C GLN A 182 6.39 -9.56 -6.73
N ILE A 183 6.93 -8.35 -6.73
CA ILE A 183 6.94 -7.45 -7.89
C ILE A 183 8.38 -7.01 -8.20
N ASP A 184 8.65 -6.63 -9.43
CA ASP A 184 9.94 -6.09 -9.85
C ASP A 184 10.01 -4.55 -9.76
N ALA A 185 8.94 -3.91 -9.26
CA ALA A 185 8.98 -2.50 -8.90
C ALA A 185 9.85 -2.31 -7.64
N ALA A 186 10.72 -1.31 -7.65
CA ALA A 186 11.57 -0.99 -6.51
C ALA A 186 10.74 -0.53 -5.30
N ILE A 187 10.81 -1.29 -4.21
CA ILE A 187 10.27 -0.93 -2.90
C ILE A 187 11.44 -0.48 -2.02
N ASN A 188 11.59 0.84 -1.87
CA ASN A 188 12.64 1.44 -1.05
C ASN A 188 12.11 1.78 0.35
N PRO A 189 12.99 1.89 1.37
CA PRO A 189 12.62 2.39 2.69
C PRO A 189 11.82 3.70 2.58
N GLY A 190 10.68 3.78 3.27
CA GLY A 190 9.73 4.89 3.19
C GLY A 190 8.53 4.62 2.27
N ASN A 191 8.63 3.72 1.27
CA ASN A 191 7.48 3.27 0.49
C ASN A 191 6.59 2.28 1.26
N SER A 192 7.10 1.67 2.34
CA SER A 192 6.33 0.77 3.21
C SER A 192 5.03 1.41 3.68
N GLY A 193 3.94 0.66 3.59
CA GLY A 193 2.57 1.12 3.87
C GLY A 193 1.90 1.84 2.71
N GLY A 194 2.61 2.10 1.62
CA GLY A 194 2.06 2.71 0.42
C GLY A 194 1.20 1.75 -0.41
N PRO A 195 0.22 2.27 -1.16
CA PRO A 195 -0.61 1.46 -2.02
C PRO A 195 0.17 0.99 -3.25
N VAL A 196 -0.06 -0.27 -3.64
CA VAL A 196 0.29 -0.76 -4.96
C VAL A 196 -1.00 -0.86 -5.76
N VAL A 197 -1.05 -0.17 -6.89
CA VAL A 197 -2.28 0.01 -7.66
C VAL A 197 -2.19 -0.61 -9.06
N GLN A 198 -3.33 -1.10 -9.51
CA GLN A 198 -3.61 -1.54 -10.86
C GLN A 198 -4.99 -1.01 -11.26
N ASP A 199 -5.12 -0.40 -12.43
CA ASP A 199 -6.38 0.15 -12.96
C ASP A 199 -7.13 1.05 -11.96
N GLY A 200 -6.37 1.88 -11.22
CA GLY A 200 -6.90 2.82 -10.24
C GLY A 200 -7.33 2.20 -8.90
N LYS A 201 -7.21 0.88 -8.71
CA LYS A 201 -7.57 0.18 -7.47
C LYS A 201 -6.34 -0.39 -6.77
N VAL A 202 -6.37 -0.46 -5.45
CA VAL A 202 -5.32 -1.05 -4.63
C VAL A 202 -5.34 -2.56 -4.79
N VAL A 203 -4.23 -3.15 -5.22
CA VAL A 203 -4.03 -4.60 -5.35
C VAL A 203 -3.11 -5.16 -4.25
N GLY A 204 -2.48 -4.29 -3.47
CA GLY A 204 -1.68 -4.66 -2.32
C GLY A 204 -1.08 -3.46 -1.61
N VAL A 205 -0.42 -3.72 -0.48
CA VAL A 205 0.30 -2.75 0.33
C VAL A 205 1.80 -3.07 0.26
N ALA A 206 2.62 -2.11 -0.13
CA ALA A 206 4.07 -2.26 -0.16
C ALA A 206 4.59 -2.45 1.27
N PHE A 207 5.44 -3.49 1.52
CA PHE A 207 5.87 -3.72 2.90
C PHE A 207 7.35 -4.06 3.07
N GLN A 208 7.99 -4.73 2.13
CA GLN A 208 9.42 -5.04 2.24
C GLN A 208 10.10 -5.12 0.88
N GLY A 209 11.37 -4.74 0.83
CA GLY A 209 12.27 -5.03 -0.29
C GLY A 209 13.27 -6.11 0.12
N ASN A 210 13.82 -6.82 -0.87
CA ASN A 210 14.94 -7.71 -0.62
C ASN A 210 16.24 -6.91 -0.74
N THR A 211 16.93 -6.70 0.38
CA THR A 211 18.20 -5.96 0.41
C THR A 211 19.37 -6.74 -0.21
N GLN A 212 19.18 -8.03 -0.51
CA GLN A 212 20.19 -8.90 -1.12
C GLN A 212 19.95 -9.13 -2.63
N ALA A 213 18.88 -8.57 -3.19
CA ALA A 213 18.56 -8.69 -4.61
C ALA A 213 18.03 -7.36 -5.14
N ASP A 214 18.50 -6.95 -6.30
CA ASP A 214 18.03 -5.75 -6.97
C ASP A 214 16.62 -5.96 -7.53
N ASN A 215 15.80 -4.91 -7.46
CA ASN A 215 14.45 -4.87 -8.02
C ASN A 215 13.52 -6.02 -7.55
N VAL A 216 13.61 -6.40 -6.28
CA VAL A 216 12.68 -7.34 -5.65
C VAL A 216 11.92 -6.62 -4.54
N GLY A 217 10.66 -6.35 -4.81
CA GLY A 217 9.71 -5.81 -3.84
C GLY A 217 8.63 -6.84 -3.48
N TYR A 218 8.14 -6.78 -2.26
CA TYR A 218 7.03 -7.60 -1.80
C TYR A 218 5.87 -6.74 -1.35
N ILE A 219 4.67 -7.20 -1.65
CA ILE A 219 3.42 -6.53 -1.26
C ILE A 219 2.50 -7.48 -0.51
N ILE A 220 1.79 -6.95 0.45
CA ILE A 220 0.69 -7.63 1.15
C ILE A 220 -0.52 -7.60 0.24
N PRO A 221 -1.02 -8.73 -0.26
CA PRO A 221 -2.09 -8.75 -1.24
C PRO A 221 -3.46 -8.49 -0.64
N THR A 222 -4.40 -8.12 -1.49
CA THR A 222 -5.76 -7.73 -1.09
C THR A 222 -6.54 -8.77 -0.29
N PRO A 223 -6.39 -10.09 -0.44
CA PRO A 223 -7.05 -11.04 0.47
C PRO A 223 -6.66 -10.84 1.94
N VAL A 224 -5.36 -10.60 2.21
CA VAL A 224 -4.87 -10.32 3.57
C VAL A 224 -5.41 -8.98 4.07
N VAL A 225 -5.35 -7.94 3.22
CA VAL A 225 -5.91 -6.62 3.54
C VAL A 225 -7.40 -6.69 3.86
N LYS A 226 -8.19 -7.39 3.02
CA LYS A 226 -9.64 -7.52 3.21
C LYS A 226 -9.99 -8.30 4.48
N ARG A 227 -9.21 -9.35 4.80
CA ARG A 227 -9.38 -10.07 6.06
C ARG A 227 -9.13 -9.16 7.25
N PHE A 228 -8.02 -8.42 7.27
CA PHE A 228 -7.72 -7.44 8.32
C PHE A 228 -8.86 -6.43 8.49
N LEU A 229 -9.32 -5.81 7.40
CA LEU A 229 -10.40 -4.82 7.44
C LEU A 229 -11.74 -5.41 7.90
N LYS A 230 -12.03 -6.67 7.55
CA LYS A 230 -13.20 -7.40 8.02
C LYS A 230 -13.10 -7.70 9.53
N ASP A 231 -11.94 -8.15 9.96
CA ASP A 231 -11.67 -8.50 11.36
C ASP A 231 -11.89 -7.31 12.29
N ILE A 232 -11.28 -6.17 11.98
CA ILE A 232 -11.41 -4.95 12.80
C ILE A 232 -12.79 -4.25 12.70
N SER A 233 -13.74 -4.77 11.91
CA SER A 233 -15.04 -4.12 11.68
C SER A 233 -15.93 -4.09 12.91
N ASP A 234 -15.73 -5.01 13.86
CA ASP A 234 -16.42 -5.05 15.16
C ASP A 234 -15.72 -4.22 16.25
N GLY A 235 -14.53 -3.67 15.95
CA GLY A 235 -13.77 -2.79 16.85
C GLY A 235 -12.56 -3.46 17.50
N SER A 236 -12.36 -4.77 17.32
CA SER A 236 -11.18 -5.51 17.79
C SER A 236 -10.41 -6.15 16.66
N TYR A 237 -9.18 -6.57 16.92
CA TYR A 237 -8.39 -7.39 16.02
C TYR A 237 -8.12 -8.73 16.69
N ASP A 238 -8.68 -9.81 16.12
CA ASP A 238 -8.65 -11.15 16.72
C ASP A 238 -7.49 -12.03 16.25
N GLN A 239 -6.67 -11.52 15.33
CA GLN A 239 -5.50 -12.18 14.76
C GLN A 239 -5.84 -13.35 13.82
N TYR A 240 -4.80 -13.96 13.25
CA TYR A 240 -4.95 -15.21 12.52
C TYR A 240 -4.93 -16.38 13.50
N MET A 241 -5.93 -17.25 13.36
CA MET A 241 -5.99 -18.48 14.14
C MET A 241 -5.00 -19.51 13.58
N ASP A 242 -4.17 -20.09 14.44
CA ASP A 242 -3.33 -21.23 14.12
C ASP A 242 -4.08 -22.51 14.48
N LEU A 243 -4.05 -23.50 13.60
CA LEU A 243 -4.66 -24.82 13.87
C LEU A 243 -3.91 -25.60 14.94
N GLY A 244 -2.70 -25.23 15.28
CA GLY A 244 -1.83 -25.96 16.20
C GLY A 244 -1.33 -27.28 15.62
N ILE A 245 -1.07 -27.32 14.32
CA ILE A 245 -0.51 -28.48 13.62
C ILE A 245 0.79 -28.14 12.92
N SER A 246 1.60 -29.18 12.67
CA SER A 246 2.75 -29.08 11.75
C SER A 246 2.33 -29.65 10.40
N PRO A 247 2.04 -28.83 9.38
CA PRO A 247 1.62 -29.33 8.08
C PRO A 247 2.83 -29.84 7.29
N PHE A 248 2.64 -30.93 6.54
CA PHE A 248 3.64 -31.48 5.63
C PHE A 248 3.05 -31.65 4.22
N PRO A 249 3.61 -30.99 3.20
CA PRO A 249 3.12 -31.09 1.83
C PRO A 249 3.31 -32.48 1.24
N LEU A 250 2.26 -33.03 0.63
CA LEU A 250 2.26 -34.36 0.01
C LEU A 250 2.57 -34.29 -1.50
N PHE A 251 3.73 -33.72 -1.86
CA PHE A 251 4.15 -33.62 -3.27
C PHE A 251 4.75 -34.91 -3.81
N ASN A 252 5.28 -35.79 -2.91
CA ASN A 252 5.90 -37.04 -3.33
C ASN A 252 4.85 -38.07 -3.77
N PRO A 253 4.89 -38.58 -5.03
CA PRO A 253 3.91 -39.55 -5.54
C PRO A 253 3.85 -40.86 -4.74
N ALA A 254 4.99 -41.32 -4.20
CA ALA A 254 5.01 -42.54 -3.38
C ALA A 254 4.29 -42.34 -2.05
N MET A 255 4.43 -41.18 -1.41
CA MET A 255 3.67 -40.82 -0.20
C MET A 255 2.18 -40.72 -0.52
N ARG A 256 1.80 -40.03 -1.59
CA ARG A 256 0.39 -39.96 -2.04
C ARG A 256 -0.23 -41.33 -2.23
N LYS A 257 0.50 -42.25 -2.86
CA LYS A 257 0.07 -43.62 -3.04
C LYS A 257 -0.08 -44.35 -1.69
N ALA A 258 0.84 -44.15 -0.76
CA ALA A 258 0.79 -44.77 0.57
C ALA A 258 -0.43 -44.29 1.38
N TYR A 259 -0.83 -43.00 1.23
CA TYR A 259 -2.02 -42.42 1.84
C TYR A 259 -3.30 -42.56 0.97
N GLN A 260 -3.25 -43.32 -0.12
CA GLN A 260 -4.38 -43.59 -1.04
C GLN A 260 -5.00 -42.27 -1.60
N LEU A 261 -4.23 -41.25 -1.81
CA LEU A 261 -4.69 -39.95 -2.27
C LEU A 261 -4.74 -39.90 -3.82
N PRO A 262 -5.73 -39.17 -4.38
CA PRO A 262 -5.81 -38.98 -5.82
C PRO A 262 -4.59 -38.14 -6.32
N ALA A 263 -4.34 -38.23 -7.63
CA ALA A 263 -3.20 -37.52 -8.27
C ALA A 263 -3.42 -36.01 -8.45
N ASP A 264 -4.51 -35.43 -7.91
CA ASP A 264 -4.93 -34.06 -8.09
C ASP A 264 -4.09 -33.00 -7.31
N GLY A 265 -3.09 -33.45 -6.55
CA GLY A 265 -2.20 -32.59 -5.76
C GLY A 265 -2.81 -32.10 -4.43
N LYS A 266 -4.07 -32.34 -4.15
CA LYS A 266 -4.73 -31.94 -2.89
C LYS A 266 -4.29 -32.82 -1.71
N GLY A 267 -4.32 -32.24 -0.51
CA GLY A 267 -4.03 -32.90 0.75
C GLY A 267 -2.74 -32.45 1.40
N VAL A 268 -2.82 -32.18 2.71
CA VAL A 268 -1.72 -31.80 3.59
C VAL A 268 -1.69 -32.80 4.75
N LEU A 269 -0.53 -33.44 4.96
CA LEU A 269 -0.36 -34.38 6.07
C LEU A 269 -0.17 -33.61 7.40
N VAL A 270 -0.89 -34.03 8.42
CA VAL A 270 -0.65 -33.59 9.80
C VAL A 270 0.56 -34.35 10.35
N ALA A 271 1.74 -33.72 10.30
CA ALA A 271 2.97 -34.33 10.79
C ALA A 271 3.07 -34.33 12.33
N ASN A 272 2.44 -33.34 12.97
CA ASN A 272 2.35 -33.24 14.43
C ASN A 272 1.13 -32.40 14.82
N VAL A 273 0.60 -32.61 16.02
CA VAL A 273 -0.44 -31.78 16.66
C VAL A 273 0.16 -31.20 17.93
N VAL A 274 -0.05 -29.90 18.14
CA VAL A 274 0.45 -29.19 19.35
C VAL A 274 -0.47 -29.56 20.53
N PRO A 275 0.06 -30.18 21.61
CA PRO A 275 -0.75 -30.51 22.78
C PRO A 275 -1.40 -29.26 23.41
N GLY A 276 -2.69 -29.33 23.68
CA GLY A 276 -3.48 -28.19 24.18
C GLY A 276 -3.82 -27.14 23.12
N GLY A 277 -3.42 -27.35 21.86
CA GLY A 277 -3.76 -26.48 20.74
C GLY A 277 -5.17 -26.74 20.19
N PRO A 278 -5.65 -25.91 19.24
CA PRO A 278 -7.01 -26.03 18.69
C PRO A 278 -7.34 -27.37 18.03
N ALA A 279 -6.34 -28.04 17.45
CA ALA A 279 -6.51 -29.34 16.81
C ALA A 279 -6.34 -30.54 17.77
N ASP A 280 -5.94 -30.32 19.02
CA ASP A 280 -5.71 -31.40 19.98
C ASP A 280 -7.03 -32.10 20.34
N GLY A 281 -7.05 -33.42 20.22
CA GLY A 281 -8.25 -34.23 20.40
C GLY A 281 -9.23 -34.21 19.21
N VAL A 282 -8.92 -33.47 18.14
CA VAL A 282 -9.73 -33.40 16.90
C VAL A 282 -8.98 -34.03 15.72
N LEU A 283 -7.68 -33.74 15.62
CA LEU A 283 -6.78 -34.30 14.61
C LEU A 283 -5.68 -35.11 15.27
N GLU A 284 -5.18 -36.10 14.53
CA GLU A 284 -4.06 -36.92 14.96
C GLU A 284 -2.89 -36.85 13.97
N ARG A 285 -1.71 -37.16 14.45
CA ARG A 285 -0.55 -37.33 13.57
C ARG A 285 -0.82 -38.44 12.54
N GLY A 286 -0.68 -38.12 11.28
CA GLY A 286 -0.93 -39.03 10.16
C GLY A 286 -2.23 -38.73 9.42
N ASP A 287 -3.08 -37.90 9.96
CA ASP A 287 -4.27 -37.43 9.24
C ASP A 287 -3.90 -36.63 8.01
N VAL A 288 -4.79 -36.62 7.02
CA VAL A 288 -4.62 -35.82 5.81
C VAL A 288 -5.79 -34.84 5.67
N LEU A 289 -5.49 -33.55 5.75
CA LEU A 289 -6.44 -32.47 5.50
C LEU A 289 -6.61 -32.32 3.99
N LEU A 290 -7.83 -32.54 3.50
CA LEU A 290 -8.20 -32.39 2.07
C LEU A 290 -8.81 -31.03 1.77
N SER A 291 -9.58 -30.48 2.71
CA SER A 291 -10.25 -29.17 2.62
C SER A 291 -10.50 -28.61 4.01
N ILE A 292 -10.71 -27.30 4.09
CA ILE A 292 -11.20 -26.58 5.27
C ILE A 292 -12.40 -25.78 4.79
N ASP A 293 -13.54 -25.86 5.55
CA ASP A 293 -14.77 -25.13 5.28
C ASP A 293 -15.34 -25.34 3.85
N ASN A 294 -15.36 -26.59 3.41
CA ASN A 294 -15.85 -27.09 2.09
C ASN A 294 -16.41 -26.06 1.11
#